data_d62c2e8635a6819ad301d0aaebbd1900
#
_entry.id   d62c2e8635a6819ad301d0aaebbd1900
#
_cell.length_a   1.000
_cell.length_b   1.000
_cell.length_c   1.000
_cell.angle_alpha   90.00
_cell.angle_beta   90.00
_cell.angle_gamma   90.00
#
_symmetry.space_group_name_H-M   'P 1'
#
loop_
_entity.id
_entity.type
_entity.pdbx_description
1 polymer ?
#
loop_
_entity_poly.entity_id
_entity_poly.type
_entity_poly.pdbx_seq_one_letter_code
_entity_poly.pdbx_strand_id
1 'polypeptide(L)'
;MGTPAIMPVTATRIPTGSGLLLSGTETSPIGAHATRTTAPSLHATGRASGSADADALLAQLAVSALIEEARLTPKPALVDQRGSGAHRDLDLDIMLRSAHALEPTFTALARAARHSVPSVTLRAELAQIGRAGEREMMEATGGSNAHRGAIWIVGLLVAGAALAQRDAQATANHASDSSHSTSEGNSHARAPAATRVAHAVKVCKLAAQIACFPDRFASVADSNGERARQRYQVGGARREAQDGFPHVMAIGLPALLAARANGVNEESSRLDALLTIMTSLDDTCLLHRAGLPGLHAGQQGARRVLELGGSACVAGRAALYELDRALLVLNASPGGAADLLAATLFIDKLMHQGIGGSQSSWKI
;
A
#
# COMPACT_ATOMS: atom_id res chain seq x y z
N MET A 1 -6.78 -15.94 57.66
CA MET A 1 -8.23 -15.69 57.69
C MET A 1 -8.53 -14.99 56.34
N GLY A 2 -9.09 -15.48 55.35
CA GLY A 2 -10.00 -16.52 55.02
C GLY A 2 -10.32 -16.25 53.55
N THR A 3 -9.98 -17.18 52.68
CA THR A 3 -10.33 -17.20 51.23
C THR A 3 -11.81 -17.58 51.07
N PRO A 4 -12.56 -17.00 50.14
CA PRO A 4 -13.81 -17.63 49.69
C PRO A 4 -13.61 -18.36 48.36
N ALA A 5 -14.25 -19.54 48.34
CA ALA A 5 -14.26 -20.53 47.29
C ALA A 5 -15.04 -20.14 46.04
N ILE A 6 -14.58 -20.66 44.91
CA ILE A 6 -15.24 -20.63 43.60
C ILE A 6 -16.20 -21.81 43.51
N MET A 7 -17.46 -21.57 43.13
CA MET A 7 -18.43 -22.58 42.72
C MET A 7 -18.58 -22.63 41.22
N PRO A 8 -18.75 -23.80 40.59
CA PRO A 8 -18.89 -23.96 39.14
C PRO A 8 -20.36 -23.78 38.71
N VAL A 9 -20.57 -23.12 37.55
CA VAL A 9 -21.86 -23.02 36.89
C VAL A 9 -21.99 -24.10 35.82
N THR A 10 -23.03 -24.88 35.95
CA THR A 10 -23.44 -26.02 35.14
C THR A 10 -23.94 -25.61 33.73
N ALA A 11 -23.53 -26.38 32.74
CA ALA A 11 -24.03 -26.29 31.35
C ALA A 11 -25.44 -26.87 31.20
N THR A 12 -26.33 -26.15 30.54
CA THR A 12 -27.67 -26.61 30.15
C THR A 12 -27.68 -27.00 28.67
N ARG A 13 -28.01 -28.27 28.42
CA ARG A 13 -28.24 -28.89 27.11
C ARG A 13 -29.60 -28.47 26.56
N ILE A 14 -29.70 -28.19 25.26
CA ILE A 14 -30.95 -28.03 24.51
C ILE A 14 -31.14 -29.24 23.60
N PRO A 15 -32.33 -29.82 23.49
CA PRO A 15 -32.59 -31.09 22.78
C PRO A 15 -32.88 -30.90 21.29
N THR A 16 -32.48 -31.91 20.54
CA THR A 16 -32.83 -32.20 19.13
C THR A 16 -34.27 -32.70 18.99
N GLY A 17 -35.00 -32.18 18.01
CA GLY A 17 -36.28 -32.69 17.59
C GLY A 17 -36.32 -33.00 16.09
N SER A 18 -36.61 -34.25 15.80
CA SER A 18 -36.73 -34.85 14.48
C SER A 18 -38.12 -34.63 13.87
N GLY A 19 -38.16 -34.53 12.53
CA GLY A 19 -39.07 -35.29 11.65
C GLY A 19 -40.41 -34.67 11.29
N LEU A 20 -40.66 -34.54 9.99
CA LEU A 20 -41.74 -35.26 9.29
C LEU A 20 -41.76 -34.90 7.79
N LEU A 21 -41.71 -35.97 7.00
CA LEU A 21 -42.01 -36.03 5.57
C LEU A 21 -43.51 -35.93 5.33
N LEU A 22 -43.95 -35.24 4.28
CA LEU A 22 -45.17 -35.64 3.52
C LEU A 22 -45.01 -35.19 2.04
N SER A 23 -45.21 -36.16 1.20
CA SER A 23 -45.35 -36.20 -0.24
C SER A 23 -46.69 -35.65 -0.74
N GLY A 24 -46.72 -35.09 -1.94
CA GLY A 24 -47.99 -34.80 -2.66
C GLY A 24 -47.71 -34.36 -4.09
N THR A 25 -48.09 -35.22 -5.01
CA THR A 25 -48.00 -35.19 -6.47
C THR A 25 -49.05 -34.29 -7.13
N GLU A 26 -48.78 -33.98 -8.42
CA GLU A 26 -49.67 -33.77 -9.59
C GLU A 26 -49.77 -32.33 -10.11
N THR A 27 -49.43 -32.15 -11.30
CA THR A 27 -49.83 -32.21 -12.71
C THR A 27 -49.70 -30.87 -13.44
N SER A 28 -49.07 -30.92 -14.61
CA SER A 28 -49.05 -29.90 -15.70
C SER A 28 -50.42 -29.76 -16.38
N PRO A 29 -50.65 -28.91 -17.43
CA PRO A 29 -49.70 -28.12 -18.26
C PRO A 29 -50.27 -26.76 -18.79
N ILE A 30 -49.48 -26.14 -19.73
CA ILE A 30 -49.87 -25.22 -20.84
C ILE A 30 -49.63 -23.72 -20.60
N GLY A 31 -48.72 -23.16 -21.44
CA GLY A 31 -48.62 -21.74 -21.69
C GLY A 31 -47.26 -21.32 -22.25
N ALA A 32 -46.99 -21.65 -23.52
CA ALA A 32 -45.80 -21.15 -24.23
C ALA A 32 -45.95 -19.65 -24.52
N HIS A 33 -45.11 -18.85 -23.85
CA HIS A 33 -44.75 -17.51 -24.33
C HIS A 33 -43.24 -17.49 -24.57
N ALA A 34 -42.88 -17.43 -25.85
CA ALA A 34 -41.52 -17.20 -26.31
C ALA A 34 -41.04 -15.80 -25.88
N THR A 35 -40.27 -15.73 -24.80
CA THR A 35 -39.50 -14.56 -24.49
C THR A 35 -38.20 -14.62 -25.29
N ARG A 36 -38.08 -13.68 -26.20
CA ARG A 36 -36.91 -13.39 -26.99
C ARG A 36 -35.75 -13.11 -26.03
N THR A 37 -34.84 -14.08 -25.88
CA THR A 37 -33.58 -13.91 -25.16
C THR A 37 -32.71 -13.04 -26.04
N THR A 38 -32.55 -11.78 -25.68
CA THR A 38 -31.54 -10.91 -26.25
C THR A 38 -30.18 -11.42 -25.74
N ALA A 39 -29.32 -11.84 -26.66
CA ALA A 39 -27.95 -12.23 -26.37
C ALA A 39 -27.19 -11.08 -25.64
N PRO A 40 -26.38 -11.36 -24.63
CA PRO A 40 -25.60 -10.33 -24.00
C PRO A 40 -24.61 -9.75 -25.00
N SER A 41 -24.57 -8.42 -25.08
CA SER A 41 -23.72 -7.66 -25.99
C SER A 41 -22.26 -8.00 -25.75
N LEU A 42 -21.54 -8.42 -26.79
CA LEU A 42 -20.08 -8.70 -26.79
C LEU A 42 -19.21 -7.53 -26.29
N HIS A 43 -19.77 -6.31 -26.22
CA HIS A 43 -19.10 -5.13 -25.67
C HIS A 43 -18.97 -5.13 -24.14
N ALA A 44 -19.82 -5.86 -23.41
CA ALA A 44 -19.78 -5.90 -21.94
C ALA A 44 -18.64 -6.79 -21.42
N THR A 45 -18.30 -7.86 -22.12
CA THR A 45 -17.22 -8.79 -21.73
C THR A 45 -15.83 -8.20 -21.91
N GLY A 46 -15.58 -7.44 -22.98
CA GLY A 46 -14.30 -6.79 -23.24
C GLY A 46 -13.97 -5.67 -22.22
N ARG A 47 -15.01 -4.95 -21.73
CA ARG A 47 -14.84 -3.88 -20.74
C ARG A 47 -14.56 -4.42 -19.34
N ALA A 48 -15.13 -5.55 -18.97
CA ALA A 48 -14.89 -6.21 -17.68
C ALA A 48 -13.47 -6.82 -17.60
N SER A 49 -12.96 -7.39 -18.69
CA SER A 49 -11.60 -7.90 -18.77
C SER A 49 -10.57 -6.78 -18.61
N GLY A 50 -10.68 -5.68 -19.34
CA GLY A 50 -9.73 -4.56 -19.25
C GLY A 50 -9.68 -3.87 -17.89
N SER A 51 -10.78 -3.89 -17.11
CA SER A 51 -10.77 -3.35 -15.75
C SER A 51 -10.10 -4.29 -14.74
N ALA A 52 -10.30 -5.60 -14.88
CA ALA A 52 -9.65 -6.60 -14.04
C ALA A 52 -8.14 -6.61 -14.26
N ASP A 53 -7.68 -6.49 -15.51
CA ASP A 53 -6.27 -6.39 -15.86
C ASP A 53 -5.62 -5.11 -15.27
N ALA A 54 -6.35 -3.99 -15.26
CA ALA A 54 -5.88 -2.75 -14.65
C ALA A 54 -5.78 -2.83 -13.11
N ASP A 55 -6.69 -3.55 -12.43
CA ASP A 55 -6.63 -3.78 -11.00
C ASP A 55 -5.45 -4.68 -10.62
N ALA A 56 -5.23 -5.76 -11.38
CA ALA A 56 -4.08 -6.65 -11.21
C ALA A 56 -2.76 -5.92 -11.44
N LEU A 57 -2.69 -5.04 -12.45
CA LEU A 57 -1.50 -4.23 -12.71
C LEU A 57 -1.16 -3.31 -11.54
N LEU A 58 -2.14 -2.63 -10.94
CA LEU A 58 -1.91 -1.79 -9.77
C LEU A 58 -1.39 -2.61 -8.58
N ALA A 59 -1.91 -3.82 -8.37
CA ALA A 59 -1.43 -4.73 -7.35
C ALA A 59 0.01 -5.17 -7.59
N GLN A 60 0.35 -5.54 -8.83
CA GLN A 60 1.72 -5.92 -9.21
C GLN A 60 2.72 -4.78 -8.99
N LEU A 61 2.34 -3.54 -9.31
CA LEU A 61 3.18 -2.37 -9.04
C LEU A 61 3.41 -2.15 -7.54
N ALA A 62 2.37 -2.35 -6.73
CA ALA A 62 2.46 -2.25 -5.28
C ALA A 62 3.39 -3.34 -4.71
N VAL A 63 3.20 -4.60 -5.09
CA VAL A 63 4.06 -5.71 -4.67
C VAL A 63 5.50 -5.51 -5.13
N SER A 64 5.71 -5.08 -6.38
CA SER A 64 7.05 -4.76 -6.89
C SER A 64 7.73 -3.66 -6.09
N ALA A 65 6.99 -2.63 -5.66
CA ALA A 65 7.54 -1.55 -4.84
C ALA A 65 7.94 -2.05 -3.45
N LEU A 66 7.16 -2.92 -2.81
CA LEU A 66 7.51 -3.57 -1.54
C LEU A 66 8.75 -4.46 -1.65
N ILE A 67 8.85 -5.25 -2.73
CA ILE A 67 9.99 -6.12 -2.99
C ILE A 67 11.27 -5.30 -3.22
N GLU A 68 11.18 -4.23 -3.99
CA GLU A 68 12.33 -3.36 -4.27
C GLU A 68 12.79 -2.60 -3.03
N GLU A 69 11.85 -2.16 -2.19
CA GLU A 69 12.17 -1.61 -0.88
C GLU A 69 12.89 -2.65 -0.01
N ALA A 70 12.33 -3.87 0.13
CA ALA A 70 12.90 -4.91 0.98
C ALA A 70 14.32 -5.31 0.56
N ARG A 71 14.60 -5.40 -0.74
CA ARG A 71 15.90 -5.78 -1.32
C ARG A 71 16.94 -4.67 -1.31
N LEU A 72 16.53 -3.41 -1.15
CA LEU A 72 17.44 -2.27 -1.13
C LEU A 72 18.50 -2.43 -0.02
N THR A 73 19.79 -2.27 -0.36
CA THR A 73 20.91 -2.56 0.53
C THR A 73 22.06 -1.55 0.31
N PRO A 74 22.72 -1.02 1.36
CA PRO A 74 22.45 -1.26 2.77
C PRO A 74 21.42 -0.28 3.34
N LYS A 75 20.37 -0.77 4.01
CA LYS A 75 19.41 0.07 4.73
C LYS A 75 19.77 0.15 6.23
N PRO A 76 19.76 1.34 6.88
CA PRO A 76 20.18 1.44 8.28
C PRO A 76 19.18 0.74 9.21
N ALA A 77 19.63 -0.30 9.90
CA ALA A 77 18.92 -1.13 10.87
C ALA A 77 17.57 -1.76 10.38
N LEU A 78 17.30 -1.69 9.09
CA LEU A 78 16.19 -2.38 8.43
C LEU A 78 16.62 -3.76 7.93
N VAL A 79 15.63 -4.62 7.70
CA VAL A 79 15.86 -5.88 6.97
C VAL A 79 16.34 -5.58 5.56
N ASP A 80 17.44 -6.21 5.14
CA ASP A 80 17.97 -6.15 3.79
C ASP A 80 18.75 -7.43 3.44
N GLN A 81 19.51 -7.43 2.35
CA GLN A 81 20.29 -8.60 1.93
C GLN A 81 21.43 -8.97 2.92
N ARG A 82 21.81 -8.08 3.83
CA ARG A 82 22.81 -8.35 4.87
C ARG A 82 22.24 -9.10 6.07
N GLY A 83 20.90 -9.05 6.28
CA GLY A 83 20.22 -9.74 7.37
C GLY A 83 19.03 -8.99 7.93
N SER A 84 18.70 -9.28 9.17
CA SER A 84 17.46 -8.87 9.85
C SER A 84 17.48 -7.43 10.39
N GLY A 85 18.58 -6.70 10.28
CA GLY A 85 18.68 -5.38 10.90
C GLY A 85 18.42 -5.43 12.41
N ALA A 86 17.59 -4.52 12.93
CA ALA A 86 17.18 -4.49 14.33
C ALA A 86 15.99 -5.43 14.64
N HIS A 87 15.66 -6.40 13.78
CA HIS A 87 14.56 -7.34 13.97
C HIS A 87 15.07 -8.72 14.39
N ARG A 88 14.26 -9.44 15.18
CA ARG A 88 14.51 -10.82 15.58
C ARG A 88 13.55 -11.81 14.91
N ASP A 89 12.50 -11.29 14.35
CA ASP A 89 11.33 -12.00 13.80
C ASP A 89 11.14 -11.76 12.29
N LEU A 90 12.02 -10.99 11.67
CA LEU A 90 11.98 -10.66 10.24
C LEU A 90 13.33 -10.90 9.59
N ASP A 91 13.30 -11.45 8.38
CA ASP A 91 14.39 -11.54 7.43
C ASP A 91 13.90 -11.20 6.03
N LEU A 92 14.79 -11.19 5.04
CA LEU A 92 14.44 -10.83 3.68
C LEU A 92 13.42 -11.80 3.06
N ASP A 93 13.53 -13.10 3.32
CA ASP A 93 12.60 -14.09 2.77
C ASP A 93 11.19 -13.92 3.35
N ILE A 94 11.08 -13.61 4.64
CA ILE A 94 9.82 -13.28 5.29
C ILE A 94 9.22 -12.00 4.67
N MET A 95 10.03 -10.96 4.45
CA MET A 95 9.59 -9.72 3.80
C MET A 95 9.07 -9.99 2.39
N LEU A 96 9.77 -10.81 1.59
CA LEU A 96 9.34 -11.15 0.23
C LEU A 96 8.06 -12.00 0.23
N ARG A 97 7.93 -13.01 1.11
CA ARG A 97 6.68 -13.77 1.25
C ARG A 97 5.51 -12.89 1.63
N SER A 98 5.72 -11.96 2.57
CA SER A 98 4.73 -10.97 2.97
C SER A 98 4.27 -10.11 1.80
N ALA A 99 5.21 -9.58 1.00
CA ALA A 99 4.88 -8.76 -0.17
C ALA A 99 4.02 -9.51 -1.19
N HIS A 100 4.38 -10.75 -1.52
CA HIS A 100 3.61 -11.59 -2.45
C HIS A 100 2.23 -11.96 -1.91
N ALA A 101 2.09 -12.26 -0.62
CA ALA A 101 0.80 -12.56 0.01
C ALA A 101 -0.19 -11.38 -0.06
N LEU A 102 0.29 -10.16 -0.23
CA LEU A 102 -0.55 -8.96 -0.31
C LEU A 102 -1.07 -8.64 -1.72
N GLU A 103 -0.66 -9.36 -2.77
CA GLU A 103 -1.15 -9.09 -4.15
C GLU A 103 -2.68 -9.19 -4.29
N PRO A 104 -3.36 -10.23 -3.75
CA PRO A 104 -4.82 -10.29 -3.77
C PRO A 104 -5.48 -9.13 -3.02
N THR A 105 -4.88 -8.69 -1.91
CA THR A 105 -5.36 -7.55 -1.12
C THR A 105 -5.31 -6.26 -1.94
N PHE A 106 -4.18 -5.95 -2.58
CA PHE A 106 -4.06 -4.75 -3.41
C PHE A 106 -4.99 -4.81 -4.63
N THR A 107 -5.19 -5.98 -5.23
CA THR A 107 -6.17 -6.19 -6.31
C THR A 107 -7.60 -5.88 -5.82
N ALA A 108 -7.99 -6.36 -4.65
CA ALA A 108 -9.29 -6.11 -4.05
C ALA A 108 -9.50 -4.63 -3.71
N LEU A 109 -8.47 -3.95 -3.18
CA LEU A 109 -8.50 -2.51 -2.90
C LEU A 109 -8.69 -1.68 -4.18
N ALA A 110 -7.98 -2.01 -5.27
CA ALA A 110 -8.13 -1.35 -6.56
C ALA A 110 -9.56 -1.54 -7.11
N ARG A 111 -10.07 -2.77 -7.07
CA ARG A 111 -11.41 -3.12 -7.55
C ARG A 111 -12.50 -2.38 -6.80
N ALA A 112 -12.46 -2.38 -5.45
CA ALA A 112 -13.44 -1.68 -4.62
C ALA A 112 -13.45 -0.17 -4.91
N ALA A 113 -12.28 0.44 -5.08
CA ALA A 113 -12.15 1.85 -5.36
C ALA A 113 -12.65 2.21 -6.78
N ARG A 114 -12.36 1.38 -7.80
CA ARG A 114 -12.70 1.65 -9.21
C ARG A 114 -14.19 1.89 -9.43
N HIS A 115 -15.03 1.22 -8.68
CA HIS A 115 -16.50 1.30 -8.80
C HIS A 115 -17.15 2.22 -7.75
N SER A 116 -16.35 3.03 -7.05
CA SER A 116 -16.84 3.87 -5.94
C SER A 116 -16.38 5.33 -6.08
N VAL A 117 -16.67 6.12 -5.08
CA VAL A 117 -16.14 7.50 -4.89
C VAL A 117 -15.61 7.62 -3.47
N PRO A 118 -14.69 8.56 -3.18
CA PRO A 118 -14.25 8.83 -1.80
C PRO A 118 -15.45 9.07 -0.88
N SER A 119 -15.66 8.17 0.08
CA SER A 119 -16.83 8.16 0.97
C SER A 119 -16.56 7.35 2.23
N VAL A 120 -17.41 7.51 3.23
CA VAL A 120 -17.38 6.68 4.46
C VAL A 120 -17.56 5.20 4.14
N THR A 121 -18.41 4.88 3.15
CA THR A 121 -18.66 3.49 2.73
C THR A 121 -17.41 2.87 2.11
N LEU A 122 -16.80 3.55 1.12
CA LEU A 122 -15.54 3.09 0.53
C LEU A 122 -14.46 2.95 1.59
N ARG A 123 -14.31 3.94 2.50
CA ARG A 123 -13.31 3.88 3.57
C ARG A 123 -13.50 2.65 4.46
N ALA A 124 -14.75 2.31 4.81
CA ALA A 124 -15.06 1.14 5.61
C ALA A 124 -14.75 -0.17 4.87
N GLU A 125 -15.09 -0.26 3.58
CA GLU A 125 -14.80 -1.41 2.73
C GLU A 125 -13.29 -1.63 2.58
N LEU A 126 -12.53 -0.59 2.24
CA LEU A 126 -11.07 -0.66 2.15
C LEU A 126 -10.43 -1.07 3.48
N ALA A 127 -10.97 -0.62 4.61
CA ALA A 127 -10.50 -1.03 5.92
C ALA A 127 -10.75 -2.52 6.20
N GLN A 128 -11.88 -3.07 5.76
CA GLN A 128 -12.16 -4.51 5.89
C GLN A 128 -11.21 -5.34 5.03
N ILE A 129 -10.99 -4.93 3.78
CA ILE A 129 -10.03 -5.56 2.87
C ILE A 129 -8.62 -5.50 3.47
N GLY A 130 -8.18 -4.33 3.97
CA GLY A 130 -6.87 -4.16 4.59
C GLY A 130 -6.68 -5.06 5.82
N ARG A 131 -7.69 -5.20 6.68
CA ARG A 131 -7.65 -6.13 7.83
C ARG A 131 -7.61 -7.61 7.40
N ALA A 132 -8.25 -7.96 6.29
CA ALA A 132 -8.13 -9.30 5.72
C ALA A 132 -6.69 -9.53 5.22
N GLY A 133 -6.14 -8.59 4.46
CA GLY A 133 -4.75 -8.64 4.00
C GLY A 133 -3.73 -8.67 5.14
N GLU A 134 -4.00 -8.00 6.25
CA GLU A 134 -3.16 -8.08 7.43
C GLU A 134 -3.14 -9.51 8.02
N ARG A 135 -4.27 -10.22 8.04
CA ARG A 135 -4.32 -11.64 8.47
C ARG A 135 -3.56 -12.55 7.51
N GLU A 136 -3.76 -12.40 6.21
CA GLU A 136 -3.02 -13.14 5.18
C GLU A 136 -1.49 -12.93 5.30
N MET A 137 -1.08 -11.68 5.50
CA MET A 137 0.32 -11.33 5.75
C MET A 137 0.85 -12.05 7.01
N MET A 138 0.12 -11.99 8.12
CA MET A 138 0.53 -12.63 9.38
C MET A 138 0.62 -14.15 9.23
N GLU A 139 -0.28 -14.79 8.48
CA GLU A 139 -0.23 -16.21 8.16
C GLU A 139 1.01 -16.55 7.33
N ALA A 140 1.24 -15.81 6.24
CA ALA A 140 2.39 -16.02 5.35
C ALA A 140 3.75 -15.81 6.03
N THR A 141 3.79 -15.01 7.10
CA THR A 141 5.02 -14.69 7.85
C THR A 141 5.18 -15.47 9.15
N GLY A 142 4.27 -16.40 9.46
CA GLY A 142 4.30 -17.14 10.72
C GLY A 142 4.07 -16.25 11.96
N GLY A 143 3.29 -15.18 11.81
CA GLY A 143 2.92 -14.26 12.90
C GLY A 143 3.75 -12.97 12.97
N SER A 144 4.72 -12.76 12.06
CA SER A 144 5.54 -11.55 12.06
C SER A 144 4.89 -10.41 11.29
N ASN A 145 4.92 -9.21 11.86
CA ASN A 145 4.37 -8.01 11.23
C ASN A 145 5.39 -7.36 10.29
N ALA A 146 5.36 -7.73 9.01
CA ALA A 146 6.29 -7.22 8.00
C ALA A 146 5.81 -5.93 7.33
N HIS A 147 4.52 -5.82 6.94
CA HIS A 147 4.02 -4.75 6.05
C HIS A 147 2.70 -4.10 6.50
N ARG A 148 2.36 -4.13 7.81
CA ARG A 148 1.10 -3.50 8.28
C ARG A 148 0.99 -2.02 7.91
N GLY A 149 2.07 -1.25 8.05
CA GLY A 149 2.11 0.16 7.68
C GLY A 149 1.97 0.35 6.17
N ALA A 150 2.65 -0.49 5.39
CA ALA A 150 2.56 -0.48 3.94
C ALA A 150 1.15 -0.84 3.41
N ILE A 151 0.43 -1.79 4.04
CA ILE A 151 -0.97 -2.09 3.69
C ILE A 151 -1.82 -0.81 3.78
N TRP A 152 -1.62 0.00 4.80
CA TRP A 152 -2.32 1.28 4.96
C TRP A 152 -1.87 2.30 3.92
N ILE A 153 -0.58 2.60 3.85
CA ILE A 153 -0.02 3.68 3.00
C ILE A 153 -0.16 3.32 1.52
N VAL A 154 0.38 2.18 1.08
CA VAL A 154 0.37 1.75 -0.32
C VAL A 154 -1.04 1.36 -0.75
N GLY A 155 -1.83 0.72 0.12
CA GLY A 155 -3.22 0.35 -0.18
C GLY A 155 -4.12 1.56 -0.47
N LEU A 156 -3.97 2.66 0.26
CA LEU A 156 -4.68 3.91 -0.05
C LEU A 156 -4.23 4.51 -1.38
N LEU A 157 -2.94 4.46 -1.71
CA LEU A 157 -2.42 4.94 -2.99
C LEU A 157 -2.91 4.06 -4.16
N VAL A 158 -3.00 2.74 -3.99
CA VAL A 158 -3.60 1.82 -4.96
C VAL A 158 -5.08 2.19 -5.22
N ALA A 159 -5.85 2.42 -4.17
CA ALA A 159 -7.24 2.86 -4.28
C ALA A 159 -7.35 4.22 -4.98
N GLY A 160 -6.49 5.19 -4.63
CA GLY A 160 -6.41 6.50 -5.28
C GLY A 160 -6.06 6.40 -6.77
N ALA A 161 -5.15 5.48 -7.15
CA ALA A 161 -4.78 5.23 -8.54
C ALA A 161 -5.94 4.63 -9.36
N ALA A 162 -6.68 3.68 -8.80
CA ALA A 162 -7.85 3.09 -9.45
C ALA A 162 -8.94 4.13 -9.70
N LEU A 163 -9.20 5.03 -8.74
CA LEU A 163 -10.11 6.16 -8.90
C LEU A 163 -9.64 7.14 -9.98
N ALA A 164 -8.34 7.50 -9.99
CA ALA A 164 -7.77 8.43 -10.95
C ALA A 164 -7.86 7.90 -12.40
N GLN A 165 -7.63 6.58 -12.60
CA GLN A 165 -7.76 5.92 -13.90
C GLN A 165 -9.22 5.91 -14.40
N ARG A 166 -10.18 5.59 -13.52
CA ARG A 166 -11.61 5.66 -13.85
C ARG A 166 -12.03 7.04 -14.33
N ASP A 167 -11.63 8.08 -13.63
CA ASP A 167 -11.97 9.44 -13.99
C ASP A 167 -11.36 9.85 -15.33
N ALA A 168 -10.14 9.40 -15.64
CA ALA A 168 -9.50 9.64 -16.93
C ALA A 168 -10.25 8.95 -18.09
N GLN A 169 -10.70 7.72 -17.87
CA GLN A 169 -11.50 6.98 -18.84
C GLN A 169 -12.87 7.63 -19.08
N ALA A 170 -13.54 8.12 -18.03
CA ALA A 170 -14.82 8.82 -18.16
C ALA A 170 -14.67 10.10 -18.98
N THR A 171 -13.60 10.88 -18.74
CA THR A 171 -13.32 12.10 -19.50
C THR A 171 -13.02 11.80 -20.97
N ALA A 172 -12.24 10.75 -21.27
CA ALA A 172 -11.94 10.34 -22.64
C ALA A 172 -13.19 9.89 -23.40
N ASN A 173 -14.11 9.16 -22.77
CA ASN A 173 -15.36 8.75 -23.40
C ASN A 173 -16.27 9.93 -23.71
N HIS A 174 -16.35 10.95 -22.87
CA HIS A 174 -17.10 12.18 -23.14
C HIS A 174 -16.49 13.04 -24.27
N ALA A 175 -15.16 13.04 -24.39
CA ALA A 175 -14.48 13.75 -25.47
C ALA A 175 -14.65 13.06 -26.84
N SER A 176 -14.71 11.72 -26.87
CA SER A 176 -14.93 10.98 -28.12
C SER A 176 -16.39 11.07 -28.63
N ASP A 177 -17.36 11.25 -27.73
CA ASP A 177 -18.77 11.40 -28.11
C ASP A 177 -19.06 12.78 -28.74
N SER A 178 -18.20 13.77 -28.49
CA SER A 178 -18.33 15.13 -28.98
C SER A 178 -17.52 15.44 -30.24
N SER A 179 -16.66 14.53 -30.73
CA SER A 179 -15.80 14.76 -31.90
C SER A 179 -15.97 13.66 -32.96
N HIS A 180 -16.79 13.91 -33.97
CA HIS A 180 -16.75 13.21 -35.26
C HIS A 180 -15.60 13.80 -36.08
N SER A 181 -14.38 13.38 -35.86
CA SER A 181 -13.27 13.62 -36.80
C SER A 181 -12.21 12.53 -36.65
N THR A 182 -12.03 11.83 -37.76
CA THR A 182 -10.99 10.85 -38.02
C THR A 182 -9.60 11.46 -37.93
N SER A 183 -8.79 10.95 -36.99
CA SER A 183 -7.34 10.92 -37.16
C SER A 183 -6.78 9.73 -36.41
N GLU A 184 -6.50 8.67 -37.14
CA GLU A 184 -5.62 7.56 -36.70
C GLU A 184 -4.20 8.13 -36.58
N GLY A 185 -3.86 8.58 -35.39
CA GLY A 185 -2.50 8.95 -34.99
C GLY A 185 -1.97 7.93 -34.01
N ASN A 186 -1.18 6.99 -34.53
CA ASN A 186 -0.40 6.02 -33.75
C ASN A 186 0.66 6.78 -32.94
N SER A 187 0.35 7.20 -31.71
CA SER A 187 1.33 7.85 -30.85
C SER A 187 1.55 7.06 -29.56
N HIS A 188 2.55 6.18 -29.58
CA HIS A 188 3.18 5.59 -28.39
C HIS A 188 4.05 6.60 -27.63
N ALA A 189 3.77 7.88 -27.74
CA ALA A 189 4.51 8.92 -27.06
C ALA A 189 4.21 8.90 -25.56
N ARG A 190 5.28 8.70 -24.78
CA ARG A 190 5.24 8.81 -23.31
C ARG A 190 4.68 10.18 -22.91
N ALA A 191 3.68 10.20 -22.03
CA ALA A 191 3.09 11.45 -21.55
C ALA A 191 4.15 12.43 -21.02
N PRO A 192 4.01 13.75 -21.23
CA PRO A 192 4.91 14.77 -20.71
C PRO A 192 5.15 14.62 -19.20
N ALA A 193 6.32 14.98 -18.72
CA ALA A 193 6.66 14.88 -17.29
C ALA A 193 5.66 15.62 -16.40
N ALA A 194 5.21 16.80 -16.78
CA ALA A 194 4.20 17.57 -16.06
C ALA A 194 2.86 16.81 -15.93
N THR A 195 2.41 16.13 -16.98
CA THR A 195 1.18 15.31 -16.94
C THR A 195 1.32 14.12 -15.98
N ARG A 196 2.49 13.49 -15.93
CA ARG A 196 2.75 12.37 -15.03
C ARG A 196 2.77 12.82 -13.57
N VAL A 197 3.39 13.96 -13.27
CA VAL A 197 3.37 14.57 -11.93
C VAL A 197 1.95 14.96 -11.53
N ALA A 198 1.18 15.60 -12.43
CA ALA A 198 -0.21 15.95 -12.17
C ALA A 198 -1.07 14.70 -11.86
N HIS A 199 -0.81 13.58 -12.55
CA HIS A 199 -1.48 12.30 -12.26
C HIS A 199 -1.12 11.79 -10.87
N ALA A 200 0.16 11.78 -10.48
CA ALA A 200 0.61 11.38 -9.14
C ALA A 200 -0.04 12.24 -8.03
N VAL A 201 -0.10 13.57 -8.23
CA VAL A 201 -0.80 14.47 -7.31
C VAL A 201 -2.29 14.12 -7.19
N LYS A 202 -2.96 13.82 -8.31
CA LYS A 202 -4.37 13.40 -8.30
C LYS A 202 -4.56 12.10 -7.51
N VAL A 203 -3.69 11.11 -7.69
CA VAL A 203 -3.71 9.84 -6.95
C VAL A 203 -3.61 10.10 -5.44
N CYS A 204 -2.61 10.84 -4.99
CA CYS A 204 -2.42 11.17 -3.58
C CYS A 204 -3.59 11.96 -3.00
N LYS A 205 -4.15 12.91 -3.75
CA LYS A 205 -5.33 13.68 -3.33
C LYS A 205 -6.57 12.80 -3.13
N LEU A 206 -6.84 11.87 -4.04
CA LEU A 206 -7.96 10.94 -3.91
C LEU A 206 -7.76 9.96 -2.74
N ALA A 207 -6.54 9.46 -2.55
CA ALA A 207 -6.18 8.63 -1.41
C ALA A 207 -6.35 9.39 -0.07
N ALA A 208 -5.94 10.65 -0.01
CA ALA A 208 -6.10 11.51 1.16
C ALA A 208 -7.59 11.77 1.48
N GLN A 209 -8.41 12.01 0.47
CA GLN A 209 -9.86 12.14 0.67
C GLN A 209 -10.46 10.90 1.34
N ILE A 210 -10.05 9.70 0.90
CA ILE A 210 -10.48 8.45 1.54
C ILE A 210 -9.98 8.38 2.99
N ALA A 211 -8.71 8.73 3.25
CA ALA A 211 -8.10 8.68 4.57
C ALA A 211 -8.74 9.63 5.59
N CYS A 212 -9.37 10.72 5.14
CA CYS A 212 -10.08 11.67 6.00
C CYS A 212 -11.41 11.12 6.55
N PHE A 213 -12.02 10.11 5.92
CA PHE A 213 -13.23 9.49 6.46
C PHE A 213 -12.92 8.57 7.64
N PRO A 214 -13.79 8.51 8.66
CA PRO A 214 -13.63 7.60 9.79
C PRO A 214 -13.85 6.14 9.35
N ASP A 215 -13.07 5.23 9.95
CA ASP A 215 -13.36 3.80 9.88
C ASP A 215 -14.43 3.47 10.94
N ARG A 216 -15.66 3.19 10.52
CA ARG A 216 -16.79 2.87 11.40
C ARG A 216 -16.62 1.54 12.14
N PHE A 217 -15.75 0.68 11.68
CA PHE A 217 -15.48 -0.65 12.23
C PHE A 217 -14.07 -0.76 12.83
N ALA A 218 -13.43 0.40 13.08
CA ALA A 218 -12.15 0.39 13.78
C ALA A 218 -12.35 -0.20 15.18
N SER A 219 -11.73 -1.35 15.43
CA SER A 219 -11.49 -1.79 16.81
C SER A 219 -10.60 -0.76 17.51
N VAL A 220 -10.66 -0.71 18.83
CA VAL A 220 -9.67 0.06 19.60
C VAL A 220 -8.31 -0.48 19.22
N ALA A 221 -7.58 0.27 18.36
CA ALA A 221 -6.36 -0.23 17.75
C ALA A 221 -5.24 -0.18 18.78
N ASP A 222 -4.86 -1.33 19.29
CA ASP A 222 -3.68 -1.50 20.14
C ASP A 222 -2.45 -1.86 19.30
N SER A 223 -2.15 -1.03 18.30
CA SER A 223 -0.93 -1.18 17.51
C SER A 223 0.24 -0.39 18.11
N ASN A 224 1.47 -0.87 17.85
CA ASN A 224 2.69 -0.16 18.27
C ASN A 224 2.74 1.28 17.75
N GLY A 225 2.34 1.49 16.50
CA GLY A 225 2.26 2.83 15.89
C GLY A 225 1.22 3.72 16.57
N GLU A 226 0.04 3.18 16.94
CA GLU A 226 -0.97 3.96 17.65
C GLU A 226 -0.52 4.32 19.07
N ARG A 227 0.13 3.40 19.79
CA ARG A 227 0.72 3.69 21.11
C ARG A 227 1.80 4.77 21.02
N ALA A 228 2.68 4.71 20.02
CA ALA A 228 3.70 5.74 19.80
C ALA A 228 3.06 7.09 19.47
N ARG A 229 2.06 7.11 18.58
CA ARG A 229 1.30 8.31 18.20
C ARG A 229 0.67 9.00 19.41
N GLN A 230 0.01 8.24 20.28
CA GLN A 230 -0.61 8.78 21.50
C GLN A 230 0.42 9.27 22.50
N ARG A 231 1.50 8.50 22.72
CA ARG A 231 2.53 8.83 23.71
C ARG A 231 3.32 10.09 23.33
N TYR A 232 3.67 10.24 22.06
CA TYR A 232 4.53 11.32 21.58
C TYR A 232 3.79 12.44 20.87
N GLN A 233 2.45 12.33 20.74
CA GLN A 233 1.57 13.31 20.10
C GLN A 233 1.96 13.60 18.64
N VAL A 234 2.42 12.57 17.91
CA VAL A 234 2.82 12.63 16.50
C VAL A 234 1.70 12.14 15.59
N GLY A 235 1.75 12.52 14.29
CA GLY A 235 0.69 12.20 13.33
C GLY A 235 0.69 10.74 12.87
N GLY A 236 1.88 10.17 12.68
CA GLY A 236 2.08 8.81 12.15
C GLY A 236 1.50 8.61 10.75
N ALA A 237 1.40 7.36 10.31
CA ALA A 237 0.93 7.00 8.98
C ALA A 237 -0.49 7.51 8.65
N ARG A 238 -1.35 7.66 9.67
CA ARG A 238 -2.71 8.18 9.47
C ARG A 238 -2.68 9.63 9.01
N ARG A 239 -1.92 10.48 9.70
CA ARG A 239 -1.80 11.91 9.37
C ARG A 239 -1.09 12.10 8.05
N GLU A 240 -0.04 11.32 7.79
CA GLU A 240 0.66 11.31 6.51
C GLU A 240 -0.31 11.12 5.32
N ALA A 241 -1.20 10.12 5.42
CA ALA A 241 -2.19 9.88 4.38
C ALA A 241 -3.23 11.02 4.28
N GLN A 242 -3.72 11.54 5.41
CA GLN A 242 -4.72 12.63 5.45
C GLN A 242 -4.17 13.94 4.86
N ASP A 243 -2.88 14.22 5.05
CA ASP A 243 -2.20 15.42 4.54
C ASP A 243 -1.76 15.28 3.06
N GLY A 244 -2.09 14.16 2.40
CA GLY A 244 -1.79 13.95 0.98
C GLY A 244 -0.40 13.38 0.71
N PHE A 245 0.16 12.66 1.67
CA PHE A 245 1.46 11.98 1.57
C PHE A 245 2.64 12.94 1.34
N PRO A 246 2.84 13.93 2.22
CA PRO A 246 3.89 14.94 2.03
C PRO A 246 5.29 14.33 1.94
N HIS A 247 5.62 13.28 2.74
CA HIS A 247 6.91 12.63 2.66
C HIS A 247 7.11 11.84 1.36
N VAL A 248 6.05 11.38 0.72
CA VAL A 248 6.12 10.76 -0.62
C VAL A 248 6.30 11.82 -1.70
N MET A 249 5.39 12.83 -1.76
CA MET A 249 5.28 13.74 -2.89
C MET A 249 6.23 14.93 -2.84
N ALA A 250 6.51 15.46 -1.64
CA ALA A 250 7.34 16.65 -1.49
C ALA A 250 8.77 16.33 -1.03
N ILE A 251 9.06 15.11 -0.58
CA ILE A 251 10.36 14.72 -0.02
C ILE A 251 10.96 13.53 -0.79
N GLY A 252 10.38 12.34 -0.71
CA GLY A 252 10.95 11.12 -1.25
C GLY A 252 11.03 11.10 -2.77
N LEU A 253 9.94 11.41 -3.46
CA LEU A 253 9.90 11.42 -4.93
C LEU A 253 10.83 12.49 -5.53
N PRO A 254 10.84 13.75 -5.06
CA PRO A 254 11.81 14.73 -5.54
C PRO A 254 13.26 14.32 -5.28
N ALA A 255 13.58 13.76 -4.11
CA ALA A 255 14.93 13.29 -3.79
C ALA A 255 15.38 12.18 -4.76
N LEU A 256 14.52 11.18 -5.00
CA LEU A 256 14.76 10.09 -5.94
C LEU A 256 15.02 10.61 -7.37
N LEU A 257 14.17 11.51 -7.85
CA LEU A 257 14.28 12.06 -9.20
C LEU A 257 15.51 12.97 -9.34
N ALA A 258 15.84 13.76 -8.33
CA ALA A 258 17.02 14.63 -8.33
C ALA A 258 18.32 13.80 -8.32
N ALA A 259 18.41 12.74 -7.50
CA ALA A 259 19.57 11.86 -7.49
C ALA A 259 19.79 11.21 -8.86
N ARG A 260 18.74 10.67 -9.48
CA ARG A 260 18.81 10.12 -10.85
C ARG A 260 19.24 11.16 -11.89
N ALA A 261 18.70 12.38 -11.83
CA ALA A 261 19.06 13.46 -12.74
C ALA A 261 20.53 13.87 -12.60
N ASN A 262 21.11 13.73 -11.40
CA ASN A 262 22.53 13.95 -11.11
C ASN A 262 23.44 12.75 -11.44
N GLY A 263 22.89 11.70 -12.08
CA GLY A 263 23.66 10.53 -12.50
C GLY A 263 24.01 9.54 -11.37
N VAL A 264 23.38 9.67 -10.20
CA VAL A 264 23.53 8.69 -9.11
C VAL A 264 22.89 7.38 -9.54
N ASN A 265 23.53 6.24 -9.25
CA ASN A 265 22.99 4.92 -9.57
C ASN A 265 21.66 4.68 -8.80
N GLU A 266 20.85 3.74 -9.30
CA GLU A 266 19.49 3.53 -8.82
C GLU A 266 19.42 3.12 -7.35
N GLU A 267 20.33 2.24 -6.90
CA GLU A 267 20.39 1.79 -5.51
C GLU A 267 20.69 2.97 -4.56
N SER A 268 21.69 3.76 -4.87
CA SER A 268 22.02 4.94 -4.09
C SER A 268 20.94 6.02 -4.17
N SER A 269 20.28 6.20 -5.32
CA SER A 269 19.15 7.14 -5.47
C SER A 269 17.99 6.77 -4.55
N ARG A 270 17.67 5.48 -4.42
CA ARG A 270 16.64 4.97 -3.51
C ARG A 270 17.05 5.07 -2.04
N LEU A 271 18.32 4.81 -1.71
CA LEU A 271 18.86 4.99 -0.37
C LEU A 271 18.82 6.46 0.05
N ASP A 272 19.21 7.38 -0.82
CA ASP A 272 19.18 8.81 -0.54
C ASP A 272 17.74 9.32 -0.39
N ALA A 273 16.77 8.76 -1.14
CA ALA A 273 15.35 9.04 -0.93
C ALA A 273 14.87 8.55 0.44
N LEU A 274 15.22 7.33 0.87
CA LEU A 274 14.94 6.81 2.22
C LEU A 274 15.51 7.74 3.30
N LEU A 275 16.79 8.09 3.17
CA LEU A 275 17.47 8.97 4.11
C LEU A 275 16.83 10.36 4.16
N THR A 276 16.43 10.90 3.00
CA THR A 276 15.75 12.20 2.94
C THR A 276 14.40 12.16 3.67
N ILE A 277 13.61 11.09 3.50
CA ILE A 277 12.38 10.86 4.28
C ILE A 277 12.70 10.82 5.77
N MET A 278 13.73 10.07 6.18
CA MET A 278 14.13 9.94 7.59
C MET A 278 14.50 11.27 8.24
N THR A 279 14.97 12.27 7.50
CA THR A 279 15.42 13.55 8.08
C THR A 279 14.33 14.33 8.81
N SER A 280 13.06 14.13 8.43
CA SER A 280 11.90 14.93 8.91
C SER A 280 10.74 14.09 9.43
N LEU A 281 10.71 12.79 9.14
CA LEU A 281 9.62 11.93 9.55
C LEU A 281 9.64 11.71 11.06
N ASP A 282 8.50 11.93 11.73
CA ASP A 282 8.24 11.45 13.09
C ASP A 282 7.92 9.95 13.07
N ASP A 283 8.95 9.14 12.79
CA ASP A 283 8.81 7.70 12.58
C ASP A 283 8.31 6.99 13.84
N THR A 284 7.07 6.51 13.80
CA THR A 284 6.44 5.82 14.92
C THR A 284 7.09 4.48 15.26
N CYS A 285 7.84 3.86 14.32
CA CYS A 285 8.61 2.65 14.58
C CYS A 285 9.86 2.96 15.41
N LEU A 286 10.60 4.02 15.08
CA LEU A 286 11.71 4.51 15.90
C LEU A 286 11.24 4.94 17.28
N LEU A 287 10.16 5.72 17.36
CA LEU A 287 9.56 6.16 18.62
C LEU A 287 9.10 5.00 19.50
N HIS A 288 8.48 3.99 18.91
CA HIS A 288 8.02 2.82 19.66
C HIS A 288 9.18 2.00 20.24
N ARG A 289 10.26 1.79 19.46
CA ARG A 289 11.38 0.92 19.82
C ARG A 289 12.37 1.59 20.76
N ALA A 290 12.73 2.86 20.52
CA ALA A 290 13.79 3.56 21.23
C ALA A 290 13.43 4.98 21.68
N GLY A 291 12.16 5.39 21.56
CA GLY A 291 11.72 6.73 21.96
C GLY A 291 12.37 7.86 21.17
N LEU A 292 12.38 9.06 21.78
CA LEU A 292 13.01 10.24 21.18
C LEU A 292 14.51 10.05 20.86
N PRO A 293 15.31 9.36 21.69
CA PRO A 293 16.70 9.09 21.32
C PRO A 293 16.84 8.34 19.99
N GLY A 294 16.01 7.31 19.76
CA GLY A 294 16.02 6.58 18.48
C GLY A 294 15.58 7.44 17.30
N LEU A 295 14.54 8.26 17.48
CA LEU A 295 14.09 9.18 16.45
C LEU A 295 15.20 10.20 16.09
N HIS A 296 15.79 10.84 17.08
CA HIS A 296 16.83 11.84 16.87
C HIS A 296 18.09 11.22 16.24
N ALA A 297 18.51 10.03 16.68
CA ALA A 297 19.64 9.32 16.07
C ALA A 297 19.37 9.02 14.58
N GLY A 298 18.17 8.56 14.24
CA GLY A 298 17.75 8.32 12.86
C GLY A 298 17.78 9.59 12.01
N GLN A 299 17.14 10.67 12.49
CA GLN A 299 17.06 11.94 11.77
C GLN A 299 18.44 12.60 11.58
N GLN A 300 19.24 12.68 12.66
CA GLN A 300 20.56 13.31 12.61
C GLN A 300 21.54 12.50 11.76
N GLY A 301 21.55 11.16 11.92
CA GLY A 301 22.38 10.28 11.12
C GLY A 301 22.05 10.36 9.63
N ALA A 302 20.75 10.38 9.27
CA ALA A 302 20.32 10.53 7.89
C ALA A 302 20.78 11.88 7.29
N ARG A 303 20.63 12.99 8.01
CA ARG A 303 21.16 14.31 7.60
C ARG A 303 22.65 14.25 7.36
N ARG A 304 23.40 13.64 8.28
CA ARG A 304 24.86 13.52 8.18
C ARG A 304 25.29 12.78 6.92
N VAL A 305 24.62 11.68 6.57
CA VAL A 305 24.91 10.94 5.32
C VAL A 305 24.71 11.85 4.10
N LEU A 306 23.59 12.56 4.02
CA LEU A 306 23.27 13.44 2.89
C LEU A 306 24.21 14.64 2.80
N GLU A 307 24.57 15.26 3.91
CA GLU A 307 25.55 16.37 3.99
C GLU A 307 26.95 15.97 3.50
N LEU A 308 27.31 14.70 3.68
CA LEU A 308 28.56 14.14 3.20
C LEU A 308 28.52 13.67 1.74
N GLY A 309 27.45 14.02 1.01
CA GLY A 309 27.31 13.75 -0.42
C GLY A 309 26.49 12.51 -0.77
N GLY A 310 25.71 11.97 0.20
CA GLY A 310 24.81 10.85 0.00
C GLY A 310 25.48 9.48 -0.02
N SER A 311 24.68 8.44 -0.21
CA SER A 311 25.11 7.04 -0.11
C SER A 311 26.03 6.56 -1.24
N ALA A 312 26.12 7.30 -2.34
CA ALA A 312 26.98 6.95 -3.47
C ALA A 312 28.47 7.25 -3.22
N CYS A 313 28.79 8.22 -2.37
CA CYS A 313 30.17 8.61 -2.12
C CYS A 313 30.77 7.89 -0.90
N VAL A 314 32.10 7.86 -0.81
CA VAL A 314 32.84 7.14 0.25
C VAL A 314 32.50 7.71 1.64
N ALA A 315 32.50 9.04 1.80
CA ALA A 315 32.23 9.67 3.08
C ALA A 315 30.78 9.47 3.54
N GLY A 316 29.81 9.64 2.64
CA GLY A 316 28.40 9.38 2.93
C GLY A 316 28.13 7.90 3.24
N ARG A 317 28.78 6.97 2.50
CA ARG A 317 28.70 5.52 2.76
C ARG A 317 29.25 5.17 4.16
N ALA A 318 30.36 5.77 4.57
CA ALA A 318 30.89 5.57 5.91
C ALA A 318 29.92 6.05 6.99
N ALA A 319 29.33 7.25 6.82
CA ALA A 319 28.32 7.78 7.73
C ALA A 319 27.04 6.92 7.75
N LEU A 320 26.65 6.30 6.63
CA LEU A 320 25.51 5.37 6.57
C LEU A 320 25.76 4.13 7.45
N TYR A 321 26.96 3.56 7.44
CA TYR A 321 27.33 2.46 8.34
C TYR A 321 27.42 2.89 9.81
N GLU A 322 27.78 4.14 10.10
CA GLU A 322 27.73 4.70 11.46
C GLU A 322 26.27 4.81 11.94
N LEU A 323 25.37 5.32 11.10
CA LEU A 323 23.94 5.38 11.36
C LEU A 323 23.36 3.99 11.60
N ASP A 324 23.70 3.01 10.73
CA ASP A 324 23.28 1.61 10.87
C ASP A 324 23.64 1.06 12.25
N ARG A 325 24.92 1.19 12.65
CA ARG A 325 25.40 0.75 13.97
C ARG A 325 24.71 1.45 15.13
N ALA A 326 24.51 2.78 15.03
CA ALA A 326 23.85 3.54 16.09
C ALA A 326 22.41 3.08 16.31
N LEU A 327 21.65 2.85 15.25
CA LEU A 327 20.28 2.35 15.32
C LEU A 327 20.22 0.89 15.80
N LEU A 328 21.14 0.04 15.38
CA LEU A 328 21.26 -1.35 15.87
C LEU A 328 21.49 -1.41 17.38
N VAL A 329 22.40 -0.57 17.92
CA VAL A 329 22.65 -0.46 19.38
C VAL A 329 21.39 -0.06 20.14
N LEU A 330 20.57 0.82 19.56
CA LEU A 330 19.30 1.26 20.15
C LEU A 330 18.14 0.27 19.90
N ASN A 331 18.40 -0.84 19.19
CA ASN A 331 17.35 -1.77 18.72
C ASN A 331 16.21 -1.03 17.99
N ALA A 332 16.55 0.01 17.24
CA ALA A 332 15.64 0.92 16.55
C ALA A 332 15.64 0.63 15.03
N SER A 333 14.48 0.63 14.41
CA SER A 333 14.30 0.39 12.98
C SER A 333 13.38 1.45 12.38
N PRO A 334 13.77 2.16 11.31
CA PRO A 334 12.98 3.21 10.68
C PRO A 334 11.91 2.64 9.73
N GLY A 335 11.01 1.79 10.28
CA GLY A 335 9.98 1.09 9.50
C GLY A 335 8.98 2.02 8.82
N GLY A 336 8.63 3.14 9.46
CA GLY A 336 7.76 4.15 8.85
C GLY A 336 8.39 4.80 7.61
N ALA A 337 9.69 5.08 7.64
CA ALA A 337 10.41 5.59 6.48
C ALA A 337 10.51 4.54 5.37
N ALA A 338 10.65 3.25 5.69
CA ALA A 338 10.63 2.14 4.74
C ALA A 338 9.27 2.03 4.02
N ASP A 339 8.15 2.09 4.76
CA ASP A 339 6.79 2.11 4.19
C ASP A 339 6.61 3.29 3.21
N LEU A 340 7.15 4.47 3.55
CA LEU A 340 7.06 5.66 2.70
C LEU A 340 8.00 5.60 1.50
N LEU A 341 9.14 4.92 1.60
CA LEU A 341 9.97 4.62 0.44
C LEU A 341 9.22 3.68 -0.52
N ALA A 342 8.61 2.60 -0.04
CA ALA A 342 7.80 1.71 -0.86
C ALA A 342 6.66 2.48 -1.55
N ALA A 343 6.00 3.39 -0.86
CA ALA A 343 4.99 4.28 -1.43
C ALA A 343 5.58 5.21 -2.52
N THR A 344 6.77 5.77 -2.28
CA THR A 344 7.50 6.60 -3.26
C THR A 344 7.81 5.80 -4.53
N LEU A 345 8.30 4.56 -4.39
CA LEU A 345 8.58 3.67 -5.51
C LEU A 345 7.31 3.27 -6.27
N PHE A 346 6.19 3.06 -5.57
CA PHE A 346 4.90 2.82 -6.20
C PHE A 346 4.44 4.01 -7.07
N ILE A 347 4.51 5.23 -6.54
CA ILE A 347 4.17 6.46 -7.30
C ILE A 347 5.13 6.66 -8.49
N ASP A 348 6.43 6.43 -8.30
CA ASP A 348 7.42 6.50 -9.37
C ASP A 348 7.08 5.52 -10.51
N LYS A 349 6.73 4.26 -10.18
CA LYS A 349 6.29 3.25 -11.14
C LYS A 349 5.02 3.67 -11.90
N LEU A 350 4.02 4.22 -11.21
CA LEU A 350 2.81 4.76 -11.85
C LEU A 350 3.14 5.88 -12.85
N MET A 351 4.08 6.75 -12.52
CA MET A 351 4.53 7.83 -13.41
C MET A 351 5.27 7.31 -14.64
N HIS A 352 5.89 6.13 -14.56
CA HIS A 352 6.63 5.49 -15.66
C HIS A 352 5.74 4.62 -16.54
N GLN A 353 4.66 4.08 -16.03
CA GLN A 353 3.64 3.43 -16.84
C GLN A 353 2.78 4.51 -17.53
N GLY A 354 2.81 4.58 -18.85
CA GLY A 354 1.99 5.53 -19.59
C GLY A 354 0.51 5.41 -19.23
N ILE A 355 -0.22 6.52 -19.31
CA ILE A 355 -1.67 6.64 -19.02
C ILE A 355 -2.55 5.81 -19.99
N GLY A 356 -1.97 4.93 -20.80
CA GLY A 356 -2.64 4.00 -21.71
C GLY A 356 -1.94 2.66 -21.67
N GLY A 357 -2.64 1.65 -21.16
CA GLY A 357 -2.14 0.30 -20.99
C GLY A 357 -1.54 -0.29 -22.26
N SER A 358 -0.24 -0.36 -22.30
CA SER A 358 0.52 -1.25 -23.16
C SER A 358 1.68 -1.80 -22.34
N GLN A 359 1.72 -3.11 -22.24
CA GLN A 359 2.75 -3.86 -21.54
C GLN A 359 4.10 -3.65 -22.23
N SER A 360 5.03 -2.96 -21.58
CA SER A 360 6.44 -3.17 -21.85
C SER A 360 6.93 -4.30 -20.95
N SER A 361 7.31 -5.42 -21.53
CA SER A 361 7.84 -6.61 -20.87
C SER A 361 9.10 -6.26 -20.06
N TRP A 362 8.99 -6.28 -18.75
CA TRP A 362 10.13 -6.33 -17.86
C TRP A 362 10.59 -7.79 -17.78
N LYS A 363 11.73 -8.10 -18.39
CA LYS A 363 12.45 -9.35 -18.09
C LYS A 363 13.12 -9.15 -16.72
N ILE A 364 12.78 -10.04 -15.81
CA ILE A 364 13.41 -10.22 -14.48
C ILE A 364 14.82 -10.77 -14.68
#